data_3b56dab7625552ea820ce5684929f98e
#
_entry.id   3b56dab7625552ea820ce5684929f98e
#
_cell.length_a   1.000
_cell.length_b   1.000
_cell.length_c   1.000
_cell.angle_alpha   90.00
_cell.angle_beta   90.00
_cell.angle_gamma   90.00
#
_symmetry.space_group_name_H-M   'P 1'
#
loop_
_entity.id
_entity.type
_entity.pdbx_description
1 polymer ?
#
loop_
_entity_poly.entity_id
_entity_poly.type
_entity_poly.pdbx_seq_one_letter_code
_entity_poly.pdbx_strand_id
1 'polypeptide(L)'
;MLELTRPFGAQVRSFVSAAVSFSEAREPWQLDGYWALRREVFCRETRLFGSARGERDTHDAGALPLVALAHWAGGAEDVVGAVRIYELQDQPGVWYGGRLGVARAYRAHGKVGGGLIALAVGSARAHGCTRFFANVLAENQLYFERHHFAPLEARELHGRPHVLMQAELERFPIPQRWHA
;
A
#
# COMPACT_ATOMS: atom_id res chain seq x y z
N MET A 1 -41.95 -32.53 26.95
CA MET A 1 -41.47 -32.14 25.63
C MET A 1 -41.20 -30.65 25.71
N LEU A 2 -39.95 -30.30 25.96
CA LEU A 2 -39.50 -28.90 26.11
C LEU A 2 -39.03 -28.41 24.75
N GLU A 3 -39.82 -27.57 24.11
CA GLU A 3 -39.40 -26.82 22.94
C GLU A 3 -38.31 -25.83 23.34
N LEU A 4 -37.08 -26.13 22.88
CA LEU A 4 -35.99 -25.17 22.87
C LEU A 4 -36.23 -24.14 21.77
N THR A 5 -36.95 -23.07 22.11
CA THR A 5 -36.98 -21.83 21.33
C THR A 5 -35.54 -21.32 21.19
N ARG A 6 -34.99 -21.45 20.01
CA ARG A 6 -33.74 -20.76 19.66
C ARG A 6 -33.99 -19.25 19.68
N PRO A 7 -33.32 -18.46 20.51
CA PRO A 7 -33.20 -17.03 20.27
C PRO A 7 -32.11 -16.87 19.26
N PHE A 8 -32.43 -16.42 18.04
CA PHE A 8 -31.31 -15.80 17.44
C PHE A 8 -31.38 -15.35 16.04
N GLY A 9 -31.45 -14.12 15.96
CA GLY A 9 -30.79 -13.29 14.98
C GLY A 9 -29.64 -12.46 15.56
N ALA A 10 -28.70 -13.07 16.26
CA ALA A 10 -27.44 -12.43 16.52
C ALA A 10 -26.62 -12.56 15.23
N GLN A 11 -26.62 -11.52 14.41
CA GLN A 11 -25.60 -11.36 13.39
C GLN A 11 -24.25 -11.39 14.11
N VAL A 12 -23.51 -12.47 13.96
CA VAL A 12 -22.11 -12.53 14.33
C VAL A 12 -21.43 -11.47 13.48
N ARG A 13 -21.15 -10.31 14.06
CA ARG A 13 -20.28 -9.33 13.41
C ARG A 13 -18.94 -10.03 13.26
N SER A 14 -18.54 -10.25 12.02
CA SER A 14 -17.22 -10.77 11.73
C SER A 14 -16.20 -9.83 12.37
N PHE A 15 -15.58 -10.28 13.44
CA PHE A 15 -14.57 -9.53 14.15
C PHE A 15 -13.25 -9.71 13.40
N VAL A 16 -12.87 -8.71 12.62
CA VAL A 16 -11.54 -8.66 11.99
C VAL A 16 -10.57 -8.07 13.00
N SER A 17 -10.12 -8.87 13.94
CA SER A 17 -8.94 -8.59 14.76
C SER A 17 -7.72 -9.13 14.03
N ALA A 18 -7.38 -8.54 12.91
CA ALA A 18 -6.16 -8.89 12.23
C ALA A 18 -5.05 -7.98 12.72
N ALA A 19 -4.05 -8.52 13.39
CA ALA A 19 -2.76 -7.88 13.45
C ALA A 19 -2.28 -7.74 12.01
N VAL A 20 -1.87 -6.54 11.61
CA VAL A 20 -1.32 -6.30 10.28
C VAL A 20 0.17 -6.06 10.44
N SER A 21 0.98 -6.84 9.72
CA SER A 21 2.41 -6.61 9.58
C SER A 21 2.74 -6.01 8.22
N PHE A 22 3.92 -5.40 8.12
CA PHE A 22 4.38 -4.72 6.91
C PHE A 22 5.77 -5.22 6.55
N SER A 23 5.96 -5.66 5.31
CA SER A 23 7.24 -6.21 4.85
C SER A 23 7.43 -6.06 3.34
N GLU A 24 8.64 -6.34 2.87
CA GLU A 24 8.88 -6.63 1.47
C GLU A 24 8.24 -7.97 1.11
N ALA A 25 7.57 -8.05 -0.03
CA ALA A 25 7.04 -9.31 -0.56
C ALA A 25 8.18 -10.13 -1.15
N ARG A 26 8.49 -11.26 -0.52
CA ARG A 26 9.57 -12.17 -0.94
C ARG A 26 9.07 -13.56 -1.29
N GLU A 27 8.05 -14.01 -0.58
CA GLU A 27 7.46 -15.32 -0.82
C GLU A 27 6.55 -15.31 -2.06
N PRO A 28 6.50 -16.42 -2.82
CA PRO A 28 5.66 -16.49 -4.03
C PRO A 28 4.21 -16.07 -3.79
N TRP A 29 3.58 -16.51 -2.71
CA TRP A 29 2.20 -16.16 -2.39
C TRP A 29 2.02 -14.67 -2.06
N GLN A 30 3.03 -14.02 -1.46
CA GLN A 30 3.01 -12.58 -1.21
C GLN A 30 3.08 -11.80 -2.53
N LEU A 31 3.93 -12.24 -3.45
CA LEU A 31 4.03 -11.65 -4.79
C LEU A 31 2.74 -11.85 -5.59
N ASP A 32 2.15 -13.03 -5.52
CA ASP A 32 0.85 -13.29 -6.16
C ASP A 32 -0.25 -12.40 -5.59
N GLY A 33 -0.32 -12.28 -4.26
CA GLY A 33 -1.25 -11.39 -3.57
C GLY A 33 -1.01 -9.92 -3.89
N TYR A 34 0.25 -9.47 -3.94
CA TYR A 34 0.65 -8.13 -4.35
C TYR A 34 0.12 -7.77 -5.75
N TRP A 35 0.32 -8.64 -6.73
CA TRP A 35 -0.17 -8.42 -8.09
C TRP A 35 -1.69 -8.52 -8.21
N ALA A 36 -2.30 -9.43 -7.45
CA ALA A 36 -3.76 -9.57 -7.43
C ALA A 36 -4.43 -8.32 -6.85
N LEU A 37 -3.92 -7.80 -5.74
CA LEU A 37 -4.45 -6.60 -5.10
C LEU A 37 -4.28 -5.35 -5.98
N ARG A 38 -3.14 -5.18 -6.64
CA ARG A 38 -2.91 -4.09 -7.58
C ARG A 38 -3.92 -4.11 -8.72
N ARG A 39 -4.18 -5.30 -9.33
CA ARG A 39 -5.21 -5.44 -10.36
C ARG A 39 -6.59 -5.10 -9.85
N GLU A 40 -6.94 -5.57 -8.66
CA GLU A 40 -8.24 -5.27 -8.06
C GLU A 40 -8.43 -3.76 -7.90
N VAL A 41 -7.49 -3.11 -7.24
CA VAL A 41 -7.60 -1.67 -6.93
C VAL A 41 -7.52 -0.82 -8.18
N PHE A 42 -6.52 -1.04 -9.05
CA PHE A 42 -6.21 -0.10 -10.13
C PHE A 42 -6.90 -0.40 -11.46
N CYS A 43 -7.32 -1.64 -11.70
CA CYS A 43 -8.02 -1.99 -12.94
C CYS A 43 -9.52 -2.15 -12.74
N ARG A 44 -9.97 -2.72 -11.61
CA ARG A 44 -11.38 -3.03 -11.39
C ARG A 44 -12.10 -1.95 -10.61
N GLU A 45 -11.57 -1.55 -9.45
CA GLU A 45 -12.26 -0.58 -8.59
C GLU A 45 -12.11 0.85 -9.12
N THR A 46 -10.88 1.36 -9.25
CA THR A 46 -10.64 2.75 -9.66
C THR A 46 -10.66 2.94 -11.17
N ARG A 47 -10.52 1.85 -11.92
CA ARG A 47 -10.43 1.86 -13.40
C ARG A 47 -9.39 2.85 -13.93
N LEU A 48 -8.32 3.06 -13.15
CA LEU A 48 -7.22 3.94 -13.56
C LEU A 48 -6.48 3.36 -14.77
N PHE A 49 -6.43 2.03 -14.86
CA PHE A 49 -5.87 1.30 -16.00
C PHE A 49 -6.92 0.36 -16.59
N GLY A 50 -7.00 0.34 -17.92
CA GLY A 50 -7.95 -0.52 -18.65
C GLY A 50 -7.66 -2.02 -18.58
N SER A 51 -6.45 -2.41 -18.18
CA SER A 51 -6.02 -3.81 -18.11
C SER A 51 -4.86 -4.01 -17.14
N ALA A 52 -4.64 -5.26 -16.72
CA ALA A 52 -3.49 -5.64 -15.91
C ALA A 52 -2.14 -5.37 -16.61
N ARG A 53 -2.11 -5.42 -17.94
CA ARG A 53 -0.90 -5.08 -18.71
C ARG A 53 -0.61 -3.58 -18.68
N GLY A 54 -1.64 -2.72 -18.74
CA GLY A 54 -1.48 -1.26 -18.64
C GLY A 54 -1.16 -0.78 -17.22
N GLU A 55 -1.51 -1.57 -16.19
CA GLU A 55 -1.19 -1.28 -14.80
C GLU A 55 0.31 -1.47 -14.49
N ARG A 56 0.94 -2.46 -15.13
CA ARG A 56 2.40 -2.69 -15.04
C ARG A 56 3.14 -1.76 -15.97
N ASP A 57 4.30 -1.29 -15.53
CA ASP A 57 5.19 -0.46 -16.33
C ASP A 57 6.66 -0.89 -16.18
N THR A 58 7.56 -0.19 -16.87
CA THR A 58 9.00 -0.51 -16.89
C THR A 58 9.67 -0.41 -15.53
N HIS A 59 9.14 0.39 -14.61
CA HIS A 59 9.68 0.51 -13.26
C HIS A 59 9.45 -0.73 -12.41
N ASP A 60 8.45 -1.56 -12.73
CA ASP A 60 8.17 -2.78 -11.96
C ASP A 60 9.31 -3.80 -11.96
N ALA A 61 10.15 -3.79 -13.01
CA ALA A 61 11.28 -4.72 -13.10
C ALA A 61 12.37 -4.48 -12.02
N GLY A 62 12.54 -3.23 -11.58
CA GLY A 62 13.51 -2.85 -10.56
C GLY A 62 12.88 -2.36 -9.25
N ALA A 63 11.58 -2.46 -9.13
CA ALA A 63 10.87 -1.99 -7.94
C ALA A 63 10.93 -3.00 -6.80
N LEU A 64 10.95 -2.49 -5.57
CA LEU A 64 10.74 -3.29 -4.37
C LEU A 64 9.23 -3.38 -4.10
N PRO A 65 8.64 -4.57 -4.13
CA PRO A 65 7.24 -4.79 -3.79
C PRO A 65 7.10 -4.84 -2.26
N LEU A 66 6.31 -3.95 -1.69
CA LEU A 66 6.04 -3.89 -0.27
C LEU A 66 4.56 -4.23 -0.02
N VAL A 67 4.30 -4.98 1.04
CA VAL A 67 2.96 -5.49 1.37
C VAL A 67 2.58 -5.26 2.82
N ALA A 68 1.29 -5.16 3.04
CA ALA A 68 0.65 -5.29 4.34
C ALA A 68 -0.02 -6.66 4.40
N LEU A 69 0.30 -7.44 5.44
CA LEU A 69 -0.17 -8.81 5.65
C LEU A 69 -1.11 -8.85 6.83
N ALA A 70 -2.33 -9.35 6.63
CA ALA A 70 -3.26 -9.62 7.70
C ALA A 70 -3.02 -11.03 8.26
N HIS A 71 -2.89 -11.11 9.57
CA HIS A 71 -2.67 -12.37 10.28
C HIS A 71 -3.98 -12.81 10.95
N TRP A 72 -4.41 -14.02 10.66
CA TRP A 72 -5.56 -14.64 11.29
C TRP A 72 -5.10 -15.67 12.34
N ALA A 73 -5.75 -15.69 13.50
CA ALA A 73 -5.45 -16.68 14.53
C ALA A 73 -5.58 -18.11 13.98
N GLY A 74 -4.47 -18.77 13.72
CA GLY A 74 -4.37 -20.15 13.25
C GLY A 74 -4.50 -20.36 11.75
N GLY A 75 -4.40 -19.32 10.91
CA GLY A 75 -4.60 -19.46 9.48
C GLY A 75 -3.68 -18.65 8.58
N ALA A 76 -3.98 -18.72 7.31
CA ALA A 76 -3.23 -18.10 6.24
C ALA A 76 -3.13 -16.57 6.37
N GLU A 77 -2.00 -16.04 5.98
CA GLU A 77 -1.76 -14.61 5.83
C GLU A 77 -2.34 -14.14 4.51
N ASP A 78 -3.07 -13.02 4.53
CA ASP A 78 -3.62 -12.38 3.33
C ASP A 78 -2.89 -11.08 3.03
N VAL A 79 -2.61 -10.80 1.76
CA VAL A 79 -2.10 -9.50 1.32
C VAL A 79 -3.27 -8.52 1.26
N VAL A 80 -3.28 -7.57 2.19
CA VAL A 80 -4.35 -6.57 2.33
C VAL A 80 -3.94 -5.16 1.93
N GLY A 81 -2.67 -4.97 1.62
CA GLY A 81 -2.14 -3.72 1.11
C GLY A 81 -0.89 -3.94 0.26
N ALA A 82 -0.66 -3.05 -0.68
CA ALA A 82 0.47 -3.11 -1.61
C ALA A 82 0.97 -1.70 -1.93
N VAL A 83 2.27 -1.55 -2.07
CA VAL A 83 2.92 -0.36 -2.62
C VAL A 83 4.24 -0.79 -3.25
N ARG A 84 4.67 -0.12 -4.30
CA ARG A 84 6.03 -0.29 -4.85
C ARG A 84 6.87 0.93 -4.59
N ILE A 85 8.18 0.73 -4.46
CA ILE A 85 9.17 1.80 -4.46
C ILE A 85 10.29 1.45 -5.43
N TYR A 86 10.88 2.45 -6.05
CA TYR A 86 12.02 2.29 -6.97
C TYR A 86 12.88 3.55 -7.00
N GLU A 87 14.16 3.34 -7.25
CA GLU A 87 15.11 4.42 -7.49
C GLU A 87 15.13 4.77 -8.97
N LEU A 88 15.28 6.06 -9.31
CA LEU A 88 15.51 6.47 -10.69
C LEU A 88 16.93 6.11 -11.12
N GLN A 89 17.06 5.41 -12.26
CA GLN A 89 18.35 4.93 -12.76
C GLN A 89 19.34 6.04 -13.10
N ASP A 90 18.83 7.18 -13.56
CA ASP A 90 19.60 8.35 -13.98
C ASP A 90 19.80 9.39 -12.87
N GLN A 91 19.20 9.20 -11.71
CA GLN A 91 19.25 10.13 -10.56
C GLN A 91 19.46 9.36 -9.24
N PRO A 92 20.69 8.96 -8.92
CA PRO A 92 20.98 8.25 -7.67
C PRO A 92 20.47 9.00 -6.44
N GLY A 93 19.84 8.27 -5.53
CA GLY A 93 19.21 8.82 -4.33
C GLY A 93 17.82 9.41 -4.53
N VAL A 94 17.30 9.47 -5.76
CA VAL A 94 15.93 9.89 -6.05
C VAL A 94 15.03 8.68 -6.18
N TRP A 95 14.08 8.57 -5.27
CA TRP A 95 13.15 7.45 -5.18
C TRP A 95 11.72 7.87 -5.45
N TYR A 96 10.93 6.94 -5.98
CA TYR A 96 9.50 7.09 -6.18
C TYR A 96 8.73 5.98 -5.49
N GLY A 97 7.61 6.36 -4.86
CA GLY A 97 6.56 5.46 -4.44
C GLY A 97 5.40 5.47 -5.43
N GLY A 98 4.77 4.34 -5.63
CA GLY A 98 3.60 4.25 -6.49
C GLY A 98 2.78 2.99 -6.28
N ARG A 99 1.61 2.95 -6.90
CA ARG A 99 0.71 1.79 -6.79
C ARG A 99 0.32 1.46 -5.35
N LEU A 100 0.16 2.50 -4.49
CA LEU A 100 -0.38 2.30 -3.14
C LEU A 100 -1.85 1.91 -3.24
N GLY A 101 -2.15 0.68 -2.86
CA GLY A 101 -3.49 0.13 -2.82
C GLY A 101 -3.74 -0.61 -1.51
N VAL A 102 -4.97 -0.51 -0.99
CA VAL A 102 -5.43 -1.21 0.21
C VAL A 102 -6.72 -1.93 -0.10
N ALA A 103 -6.85 -3.17 0.33
CA ALA A 103 -8.08 -3.93 0.20
C ALA A 103 -9.26 -3.20 0.88
N ARG A 104 -10.41 -3.18 0.24
CA ARG A 104 -11.57 -2.36 0.66
C ARG A 104 -11.94 -2.53 2.13
N ALA A 105 -11.92 -3.76 2.63
CA ALA A 105 -12.24 -4.09 4.01
C ALA A 105 -11.27 -3.47 5.05
N TYR A 106 -10.07 -3.06 4.62
CA TYR A 106 -9.01 -2.55 5.49
C TYR A 106 -8.79 -1.03 5.38
N ARG A 107 -9.62 -0.31 4.62
CA ARG A 107 -9.47 1.15 4.41
C ARG A 107 -10.00 2.00 5.55
N ALA A 108 -11.00 1.52 6.28
CA ALA A 108 -11.81 2.32 7.19
C ALA A 108 -11.04 3.05 8.29
N HIS A 109 -9.82 2.63 8.63
CA HIS A 109 -9.05 3.22 9.74
C HIS A 109 -7.76 3.92 9.29
N GLY A 110 -7.46 3.97 7.99
CA GLY A 110 -6.25 4.60 7.44
C GLY A 110 -4.92 3.97 7.85
N LYS A 111 -4.93 3.02 8.79
CA LYS A 111 -3.72 2.43 9.40
C LYS A 111 -2.88 1.65 8.39
N VAL A 112 -3.53 0.89 7.50
CA VAL A 112 -2.81 0.06 6.52
C VAL A 112 -2.11 0.95 5.49
N GLY A 113 -2.79 1.95 4.95
CA GLY A 113 -2.20 2.90 4.01
C GLY A 113 -1.06 3.69 4.63
N GLY A 114 -1.24 4.22 5.83
CA GLY A 114 -0.20 4.95 6.57
C GLY A 114 1.01 4.07 6.90
N GLY A 115 0.78 2.82 7.30
CA GLY A 115 1.85 1.86 7.55
C GLY A 115 2.65 1.53 6.28
N LEU A 116 1.99 1.37 5.14
CA LEU A 116 2.65 1.18 3.85
C LEU A 116 3.46 2.42 3.41
N ILE A 117 2.94 3.63 3.64
CA ILE A 117 3.69 4.86 3.37
C ILE A 117 4.95 4.92 4.24
N ALA A 118 4.81 4.62 5.53
CA ALA A 118 5.94 4.62 6.47
C ALA A 118 7.00 3.56 6.07
N LEU A 119 6.57 2.35 5.74
CA LEU A 119 7.46 1.30 5.24
C LEU A 119 8.16 1.73 3.94
N ALA A 120 7.42 2.29 2.99
CA ALA A 120 7.93 2.70 1.68
C ALA A 120 9.05 3.73 1.82
N VAL A 121 8.79 4.83 2.52
CA VAL A 121 9.78 5.90 2.70
C VAL A 121 10.95 5.44 3.58
N GLY A 122 10.66 4.72 4.67
CA GLY A 122 11.70 4.18 5.55
C GLY A 122 12.61 3.18 4.84
N SER A 123 12.05 2.30 3.99
CA SER A 123 12.83 1.35 3.19
C SER A 123 13.70 2.06 2.15
N ALA A 124 13.17 3.05 1.44
CA ALA A 124 13.96 3.87 0.52
C ALA A 124 15.13 4.56 1.24
N ARG A 125 14.89 5.11 2.45
CA ARG A 125 15.96 5.70 3.28
C ARG A 125 17.06 4.68 3.64
N ALA A 126 16.68 3.47 3.97
CA ALA A 126 17.64 2.40 4.23
C ALA A 126 18.51 2.06 3.01
N HIS A 127 18.04 2.38 1.80
CA HIS A 127 18.76 2.22 0.54
C HIS A 127 19.44 3.52 0.04
N GLY A 128 19.57 4.53 0.89
CA GLY A 128 20.29 5.76 0.54
C GLY A 128 19.43 6.84 -0.14
N CYS A 129 18.12 6.76 -0.02
CA CYS A 129 17.20 7.78 -0.55
C CYS A 129 17.49 9.15 0.07
N THR A 130 17.70 10.15 -0.79
CA THR A 130 17.87 11.56 -0.44
C THR A 130 16.65 12.42 -0.77
N ARG A 131 15.82 11.96 -1.71
CA ARG A 131 14.55 12.57 -2.09
C ARG A 131 13.54 11.49 -2.46
N PHE A 132 12.36 11.51 -1.85
CA PHE A 132 11.31 10.55 -2.13
C PHE A 132 10.06 11.26 -2.66
N PHE A 133 9.59 10.84 -3.82
CA PHE A 133 8.43 11.41 -4.50
C PHE A 133 7.30 10.41 -4.69
N ALA A 134 6.08 10.93 -4.83
CA ALA A 134 4.91 10.19 -5.27
C ALA A 134 4.04 11.05 -6.17
N ASN A 135 3.50 10.46 -7.24
CA ASN A 135 2.41 11.07 -7.99
C ASN A 135 1.09 10.59 -7.37
N VAL A 136 0.42 11.46 -6.67
CA VAL A 136 -0.76 11.18 -5.87
C VAL A 136 -2.00 11.68 -6.61
N LEU A 137 -3.07 10.87 -6.70
CA LEU A 137 -4.37 11.36 -7.19
C LEU A 137 -4.78 12.58 -6.38
N ALA A 138 -5.25 13.65 -7.04
CA ALA A 138 -5.58 14.90 -6.37
C ALA A 138 -6.59 14.72 -5.22
N GLU A 139 -7.52 13.79 -5.35
CA GLU A 139 -8.48 13.43 -4.30
C GLU A 139 -7.85 12.86 -3.02
N ASN A 140 -6.61 12.34 -3.11
CA ASN A 140 -5.86 11.77 -1.99
C ASN A 140 -4.80 12.73 -1.42
N GLN A 141 -4.68 13.95 -1.94
CA GLN A 141 -3.65 14.91 -1.52
C GLN A 141 -3.65 15.12 0.00
N LEU A 142 -4.79 15.45 0.60
CA LEU A 142 -4.91 15.70 2.04
C LEU A 142 -4.52 14.47 2.89
N TYR A 143 -4.76 13.27 2.38
CA TYR A 143 -4.33 12.05 3.06
C TYR A 143 -2.81 11.97 3.13
N PHE A 144 -2.12 12.25 2.01
CA PHE A 144 -0.66 12.26 1.97
C PHE A 144 -0.03 13.41 2.77
N GLU A 145 -0.65 14.60 2.79
CA GLU A 145 -0.21 15.71 3.64
C GLU A 145 -0.22 15.33 5.12
N ARG A 146 -1.27 14.63 5.58
CA ARG A 146 -1.33 14.08 6.95
C ARG A 146 -0.27 13.02 7.23
N HIS A 147 0.32 12.45 6.19
CA HIS A 147 1.44 11.51 6.26
C HIS A 147 2.77 12.15 5.87
N HIS A 148 2.93 13.44 6.14
CA HIS A 148 4.18 14.18 5.97
C HIS A 148 4.71 14.23 4.53
N PHE A 149 3.81 14.42 3.57
CA PHE A 149 4.16 14.75 2.19
C PHE A 149 3.77 16.19 1.88
N ALA A 150 4.69 16.95 1.29
CA ALA A 150 4.44 18.28 0.81
C ALA A 150 4.04 18.26 -0.68
N PRO A 151 2.98 18.98 -1.11
CA PRO A 151 2.64 19.10 -2.51
C PRO A 151 3.65 20.00 -3.22
N LEU A 152 4.05 19.63 -4.44
CA LEU A 152 5.00 20.38 -5.26
C LEU A 152 4.35 20.94 -6.52
N GLU A 153 3.66 20.09 -7.30
CA GLU A 153 3.20 20.43 -8.63
C GLU A 153 1.93 19.65 -9.01
N ALA A 154 0.95 20.34 -9.57
CA ALA A 154 -0.21 19.70 -10.16
C ALA A 154 0.15 19.08 -11.52
N ARG A 155 -0.32 17.87 -11.78
CA ARG A 155 -0.04 17.10 -13.02
C ARG A 155 -1.30 16.38 -13.50
N GLU A 156 -1.33 16.08 -14.77
CA GLU A 156 -2.29 15.14 -15.33
C GLU A 156 -1.57 13.85 -15.72
N LEU A 157 -1.99 12.72 -15.15
CA LEU A 157 -1.45 11.41 -15.45
C LEU A 157 -2.60 10.42 -15.65
N HIS A 158 -2.52 9.61 -16.71
CA HIS A 158 -3.55 8.63 -17.04
C HIS A 158 -4.96 9.24 -17.18
N GLY A 159 -5.05 10.48 -17.71
CA GLY A 159 -6.31 11.21 -17.86
C GLY A 159 -6.97 11.64 -16.56
N ARG A 160 -6.22 11.69 -15.44
CA ARG A 160 -6.73 12.12 -14.14
C ARG A 160 -5.80 13.14 -13.47
N PRO A 161 -6.36 14.08 -12.71
CA PRO A 161 -5.56 15.05 -11.97
C PRO A 161 -4.76 14.37 -10.86
N HIS A 162 -3.46 14.66 -10.83
CA HIS A 162 -2.51 14.21 -9.82
C HIS A 162 -1.74 15.39 -9.25
N VAL A 163 -1.09 15.18 -8.14
CA VAL A 163 -0.14 16.10 -7.51
C VAL A 163 1.17 15.35 -7.32
N LEU A 164 2.27 15.91 -7.79
CA LEU A 164 3.60 15.46 -7.38
C LEU A 164 3.82 15.90 -5.95
N MET A 165 4.13 14.96 -5.08
CA MET A 165 4.36 15.22 -3.67
C MET A 165 5.72 14.67 -3.25
N GLN A 166 6.35 15.32 -2.27
CA GLN A 166 7.65 14.92 -1.71
C GLN A 166 7.51 14.59 -0.23
N ALA A 167 8.08 13.47 0.20
CA ALA A 167 8.12 13.08 1.60
C ALA A 167 9.14 13.92 2.40
N GLU A 168 8.77 14.29 3.62
CA GLU A 168 9.67 14.83 4.65
C GLU A 168 10.44 13.66 5.28
N LEU A 169 11.60 13.31 4.73
CA LEU A 169 12.31 12.06 5.04
C LEU A 169 12.60 11.87 6.53
N GLU A 170 12.88 12.94 7.26
CA GLU A 170 13.18 12.92 8.70
C GLU A 170 12.00 12.45 9.56
N ARG A 171 10.80 12.52 9.04
CA ARG A 171 9.58 12.04 9.70
C ARG A 171 9.41 10.52 9.63
N PHE A 172 10.21 9.84 8.81
CA PHE A 172 10.08 8.42 8.56
C PHE A 172 11.31 7.67 9.09
N PRO A 173 11.20 6.94 10.21
CA PRO A 173 12.31 6.15 10.73
C PRO A 173 12.70 5.04 9.74
N ILE A 174 13.99 4.73 9.69
CA ILE A 174 14.46 3.55 8.96
C ILE A 174 13.94 2.32 9.69
N PRO A 175 13.27 1.38 9.00
CA PRO A 175 12.78 0.17 9.64
C PRO A 175 13.95 -0.60 10.28
N GLN A 176 13.83 -0.86 11.55
CA GLN A 176 14.79 -1.74 12.22
C GLN A 176 14.60 -3.15 11.65
N ARG A 177 15.69 -3.80 11.25
CA ARG A 177 15.65 -5.23 10.93
C ARG A 177 15.28 -5.97 12.22
N TRP A 178 14.10 -6.55 12.26
CA TRP A 178 13.80 -7.55 13.27
C TRP A 178 14.73 -8.73 12.95
N HIS A 179 15.74 -8.89 13.77
CA HIS A 179 16.53 -10.14 13.74
C HIS A 179 15.61 -11.24 14.22
N ALA A 180 15.26 -12.15 13.31
CA ALA A 180 14.59 -13.39 13.63
C ALA A 180 15.54 -14.30 14.44
#